data_54ea8852ed98138d806d97a95f28b119
#
_entry.id   54ea8852ed98138d806d97a95f28b119
#
_cell.length_a   1.000
_cell.length_b   1.000
_cell.length_c   1.000
_cell.angle_alpha   90.00
_cell.angle_beta   90.00
_cell.angle_gamma   90.00
#
_symmetry.space_group_name_H-M   'P 1'
#
loop_
_entity.id
_entity.type
_entity.pdbx_description
1 polymer ?
#
loop_
_entity_poly.entity_id
_entity_poly.type
_entity_poly.pdbx_seq_one_letter_code
_entity_poly.pdbx_strand_id
1 'polypeptide(L)'
;SMLSPDRFMAMPTGTGYWPATEALAAHLIDQGLADESFLATLRAREEEATMLLDGLVGFPHATIPGADRIILAMATIPRSPQQPGARVVFLMGVPDKTDYDDTILVTIYDEIIRLTNDPDLLNRLSTLTNHEDVFWLMASRPCNP
;
A
#
# COMPACT_ATOMS: atom_id res chain seq x y z
N SER A 1 -13.55 -2.31 -7.27
CA SER A 1 -12.45 -1.76 -6.49
C SER A 1 -11.11 -2.38 -6.88
N MET A 2 -10.07 -1.57 -6.92
CA MET A 2 -8.71 -2.06 -7.21
C MET A 2 -8.13 -2.87 -6.06
N LEU A 3 -8.55 -2.61 -4.84
CA LEU A 3 -8.11 -3.37 -3.68
C LEU A 3 -9.09 -4.51 -3.43
N SER A 4 -8.61 -5.74 -3.60
CA SER A 4 -9.40 -6.95 -3.39
C SER A 4 -9.10 -7.52 -2.00
N PRO A 5 -10.07 -8.25 -1.39
CA PRO A 5 -9.81 -8.93 -0.11
C PRO A 5 -8.59 -9.84 -0.15
N ASP A 6 -8.31 -10.43 -1.30
CA ASP A 6 -7.18 -11.35 -1.49
C ASP A 6 -5.82 -10.64 -1.43
N ARG A 7 -5.80 -9.33 -1.45
CA ARG A 7 -4.59 -8.52 -1.42
C ARG A 7 -4.56 -7.57 -0.21
N PHE A 8 -5.27 -7.93 0.84
CA PHE A 8 -5.28 -7.22 2.11
C PHE A 8 -4.68 -8.11 3.21
N MET A 9 -3.80 -7.55 4.02
CA MET A 9 -3.17 -8.25 5.14
C MET A 9 -3.17 -7.36 6.38
N ALA A 10 -3.65 -7.89 7.51
CA ALA A 10 -3.49 -7.24 8.80
C ALA A 10 -2.21 -7.77 9.45
N MET A 11 -1.25 -6.89 9.69
CA MET A 11 0.05 -7.27 10.26
C MET A 11 -0.01 -7.33 11.78
N PRO A 12 0.87 -8.10 12.41
CA PRO A 12 1.05 -8.03 13.87
C PRO A 12 1.43 -6.62 14.31
N THR A 13 1.05 -6.29 15.54
CA THR A 13 1.35 -4.99 16.16
C THR A 13 2.84 -4.69 16.05
N GLY A 14 3.16 -3.49 15.57
CA GLY A 14 4.53 -3.00 15.50
C GLY A 14 5.37 -3.54 14.37
N THR A 15 4.79 -4.27 13.42
CA THR A 15 5.52 -4.73 12.22
C THR A 15 6.14 -3.54 11.50
N GLY A 16 7.41 -3.66 11.11
CA GLY A 16 8.10 -2.60 10.39
C GLY A 16 7.57 -2.43 8.96
N TYR A 17 7.80 -1.24 8.42
CA TYR A 17 7.42 -0.91 7.04
C TYR A 17 7.95 -1.91 6.02
N TRP A 18 9.26 -2.19 6.07
CA TRP A 18 9.84 -3.06 5.05
C TRP A 18 9.43 -4.52 5.20
N PRO A 19 9.42 -5.13 6.42
CA PRO A 19 8.86 -6.46 6.58
C PRO A 19 7.41 -6.58 6.10
N ALA A 20 6.58 -5.57 6.33
CA ALA A 20 5.21 -5.57 5.80
C ALA A 20 5.20 -5.53 4.27
N THR A 21 6.06 -4.72 3.66
CA THR A 21 6.23 -4.67 2.20
C THR A 21 6.63 -6.04 1.65
N GLU A 22 7.60 -6.69 2.27
CA GLU A 22 8.04 -8.02 1.84
C GLU A 22 6.93 -9.05 1.95
N ALA A 23 6.12 -8.99 3.01
CA ALA A 23 4.99 -9.90 3.17
C ALA A 23 3.94 -9.71 2.07
N LEU A 24 3.63 -8.46 1.73
CA LEU A 24 2.71 -8.18 0.63
C LEU A 24 3.26 -8.64 -0.71
N ALA A 25 4.54 -8.38 -0.98
CA ALA A 25 5.17 -8.81 -2.23
C ALA A 25 5.18 -10.35 -2.34
N ALA A 26 5.53 -11.05 -1.27
CA ALA A 26 5.51 -12.50 -1.24
C ALA A 26 4.11 -13.04 -1.54
N HIS A 27 3.08 -12.38 -1.02
CA HIS A 27 1.70 -12.77 -1.27
C HIS A 27 1.32 -12.61 -2.75
N LEU A 28 1.73 -11.51 -3.38
CA LEU A 28 1.51 -11.32 -4.82
C LEU A 28 2.25 -12.37 -5.65
N ILE A 29 3.46 -12.74 -5.24
CA ILE A 29 4.23 -13.78 -5.92
C ILE A 29 3.52 -15.13 -5.80
N ASP A 30 3.03 -15.46 -4.61
CA ASP A 30 2.28 -16.70 -4.38
C ASP A 30 1.01 -16.77 -5.21
N GLN A 31 0.37 -15.63 -5.46
CA GLN A 31 -0.82 -15.55 -6.31
C GLN A 31 -0.50 -15.56 -7.81
N GLY A 32 0.78 -15.58 -8.19
CA GLY A 32 1.18 -15.53 -9.59
C GLY A 32 1.02 -14.17 -10.24
N LEU A 33 0.84 -13.10 -9.45
CA LEU A 33 0.65 -11.74 -9.95
C LEU A 33 1.97 -10.99 -10.12
N ALA A 34 3.03 -11.46 -9.48
CA ALA A 34 4.36 -10.88 -9.57
C ALA A 34 5.40 -11.99 -9.43
N ASP A 35 6.67 -11.68 -9.64
CA ASP A 35 7.78 -12.61 -9.45
C ASP A 35 8.89 -11.97 -8.61
N GLU A 36 9.98 -12.72 -8.42
CA GLU A 36 11.10 -12.26 -7.60
C GLU A 36 11.76 -10.99 -8.16
N SER A 37 11.68 -10.76 -9.48
CA SER A 37 12.25 -9.55 -10.08
C SER A 37 11.53 -8.29 -9.62
N PHE A 38 10.23 -8.37 -9.36
CA PHE A 38 9.46 -7.27 -8.80
C PHE A 38 9.97 -6.90 -7.41
N LEU A 39 10.15 -7.91 -6.54
CA LEU A 39 10.67 -7.66 -5.19
C LEU A 39 12.09 -7.10 -5.22
N ALA A 40 12.95 -7.61 -6.12
CA ALA A 40 14.30 -7.08 -6.28
C ALA A 40 14.29 -5.61 -6.72
N THR A 41 13.39 -5.25 -7.64
CA THR A 41 13.23 -3.85 -8.09
C THR A 41 12.75 -2.96 -6.94
N LEU A 42 11.77 -3.41 -6.16
CA LEU A 42 11.30 -2.67 -4.99
C LEU A 42 12.43 -2.40 -4.00
N ARG A 43 13.24 -3.44 -3.71
CA ARG A 43 14.36 -3.32 -2.79
C ARG A 43 15.39 -2.31 -3.28
N ALA A 44 15.74 -2.36 -4.56
CA ALA A 44 16.69 -1.43 -5.15
C ALA A 44 16.18 0.02 -5.09
N ARG A 45 14.90 0.23 -5.35
CA ARG A 45 14.29 1.56 -5.28
C ARG A 45 14.28 2.10 -3.86
N GLU A 46 13.95 1.25 -2.88
CA GLU A 46 13.94 1.64 -1.48
C GLU A 46 15.33 2.04 -0.98
N GLU A 47 16.37 1.36 -1.45
CA GLU A 47 17.76 1.68 -1.11
C GLU A 47 18.18 3.04 -1.66
N GLU A 48 17.67 3.46 -2.81
CA GLU A 48 17.96 4.77 -3.39
C GLU A 48 17.24 5.89 -2.65
N ALA A 49 15.97 5.70 -2.37
CA ALA A 49 15.15 6.68 -1.65
C ALA A 49 13.95 5.96 -1.05
N THR A 50 13.68 6.21 0.21
CA THR A 50 12.56 5.54 0.87
C THR A 50 11.23 5.91 0.24
N MET A 51 10.37 4.91 0.10
CA MET A 51 8.99 5.08 -0.33
C MET A 51 8.02 5.10 0.88
N LEU A 52 8.55 5.29 2.08
CA LEU A 52 7.77 5.53 3.29
C LEU A 52 7.54 7.04 3.44
N LEU A 53 6.29 7.47 3.32
CA LEU A 53 5.90 8.87 3.33
C LEU A 53 5.68 9.35 4.76
N ASP A 54 6.37 10.40 5.17
CA ASP A 54 6.29 11.03 6.49
C ASP A 54 6.50 10.04 7.66
N GLY A 55 7.12 8.90 7.39
CA GLY A 55 7.26 7.84 8.38
C GLY A 55 5.96 7.13 8.73
N LEU A 56 4.85 7.39 8.02
CA LEU A 56 3.51 6.97 8.40
C LEU A 56 2.84 6.04 7.38
N VAL A 57 3.01 6.29 6.09
CA VAL A 57 2.34 5.55 5.02
C VAL A 57 3.38 5.04 4.05
N GLY A 58 3.50 3.72 3.94
CA GLY A 58 4.35 3.11 2.92
C GLY A 58 3.66 3.10 1.56
N PHE A 59 4.39 3.48 0.53
CA PHE A 59 3.90 3.40 -0.85
C PHE A 59 4.97 2.79 -1.75
N PRO A 60 5.41 1.55 -1.44
CA PRO A 60 6.36 0.86 -2.33
C PRO A 60 5.69 0.55 -3.66
N HIS A 61 6.35 0.89 -4.76
CA HIS A 61 5.79 0.66 -6.08
C HIS A 61 6.89 0.42 -7.09
N ALA A 62 6.61 -0.43 -8.05
CA ALA A 62 7.51 -0.76 -9.15
C ALA A 62 6.72 -1.35 -10.32
N THR A 63 7.35 -1.44 -11.46
CA THR A 63 6.79 -2.10 -12.64
C THR A 63 6.76 -3.61 -12.43
N ILE A 64 5.66 -4.23 -12.84
CA ILE A 64 5.55 -5.69 -12.97
C ILE A 64 5.59 -6.01 -14.46
N PRO A 65 6.69 -6.57 -14.98
CA PRO A 65 6.77 -6.92 -16.41
C PRO A 65 5.65 -7.89 -16.79
N GLY A 66 4.98 -7.59 -17.89
CA GLY A 66 3.89 -8.44 -18.40
C GLY A 66 2.54 -8.23 -17.74
N ALA A 67 2.44 -7.39 -16.72
CA ALA A 67 1.14 -7.06 -16.14
C ALA A 67 0.33 -6.22 -17.13
N ASP A 68 -0.98 -6.45 -17.17
CA ASP A 68 -1.88 -5.73 -18.07
C ASP A 68 -2.72 -4.68 -17.32
N ARG A 69 -2.60 -4.60 -16.01
CA ARG A 69 -3.33 -3.64 -15.18
C ARG A 69 -2.53 -3.34 -13.91
N ILE A 70 -2.90 -2.24 -13.24
CA ILE A 70 -2.34 -1.89 -11.93
C ILE A 70 -2.82 -2.91 -10.89
N ILE A 71 -1.90 -3.38 -10.06
CA ILE A 71 -2.18 -4.29 -8.96
C ILE A 71 -1.88 -3.55 -7.66
N LEU A 72 -2.86 -3.50 -6.76
CA LEU A 72 -2.74 -2.83 -5.48
C LEU A 72 -2.95 -3.84 -4.34
N ALA A 73 -2.06 -3.80 -3.37
CA ALA A 73 -2.17 -4.58 -2.13
C ALA A 73 -1.99 -3.65 -0.93
N MET A 74 -2.59 -4.00 0.20
CA MET A 74 -2.58 -3.14 1.38
C MET A 74 -2.31 -3.96 2.63
N ALA A 75 -1.50 -3.40 3.52
CA ALA A 75 -1.32 -3.93 4.87
C ALA A 75 -1.67 -2.85 5.90
N THR A 76 -2.33 -3.25 6.98
CA THR A 76 -2.52 -2.42 8.16
C THR A 76 -1.57 -2.88 9.26
N ILE A 77 -1.02 -1.94 10.02
CA ILE A 77 -0.06 -2.22 11.09
C ILE A 77 -0.51 -1.50 12.34
N PRO A 78 -1.09 -2.22 13.32
CA PRO A 78 -1.47 -1.61 14.58
C PRO A 78 -0.24 -1.12 15.34
N ARG A 79 -0.32 0.09 15.88
CA ARG A 79 0.70 0.59 16.79
C ARG A 79 0.13 1.75 17.61
N SER A 80 0.73 2.01 18.75
CA SER A 80 0.35 3.14 19.59
C SER A 80 0.50 4.44 18.81
N PRO A 81 -0.42 5.41 18.94
CA PRO A 81 -0.30 6.69 18.23
C PRO A 81 1.01 7.44 18.50
N GLN A 82 1.66 7.22 19.65
CA GLN A 82 2.92 7.86 20.01
C GLN A 82 4.14 7.12 19.48
N GLN A 83 3.99 5.88 19.03
CA GLN A 83 5.12 5.11 18.49
C GLN A 83 5.37 5.51 17.05
N PRO A 84 6.65 5.69 16.65
CA PRO A 84 6.97 5.96 15.25
C PRO A 84 6.80 4.69 14.41
N GLY A 85 6.56 4.88 13.12
CA GLY A 85 6.51 3.79 12.16
C GLY A 85 5.26 3.81 11.30
N ALA A 86 5.26 3.00 10.25
CA ALA A 86 4.18 2.93 9.29
C ALA A 86 2.89 2.40 9.95
N ARG A 87 1.76 3.02 9.62
CA ARG A 87 0.41 2.59 10.02
C ARG A 87 -0.24 1.75 8.94
N VAL A 88 0.07 2.05 7.70
CA VAL A 88 -0.43 1.32 6.53
C VAL A 88 0.67 1.25 5.48
N VAL A 89 0.60 0.22 4.65
CA VAL A 89 1.46 0.09 3.46
C VAL A 89 0.58 -0.22 2.27
N PHE A 90 0.72 0.57 1.21
CA PHE A 90 0.10 0.33 -0.09
C PHE A 90 1.18 -0.10 -1.06
N LEU A 91 1.18 -1.36 -1.44
CA LEU A 91 2.10 -1.90 -2.43
C LEU A 91 1.43 -1.84 -3.79
N MET A 92 2.10 -1.23 -4.78
CA MET A 92 1.54 -1.09 -6.11
C MET A 92 2.48 -1.66 -7.17
N GLY A 93 1.93 -2.53 -8.01
CA GLY A 93 2.57 -3.00 -9.23
C GLY A 93 1.98 -2.29 -10.44
N VAL A 94 2.82 -1.77 -11.30
CA VAL A 94 2.41 -0.96 -12.44
C VAL A 94 2.78 -1.69 -13.73
N PRO A 95 1.89 -1.71 -14.75
CA PRO A 95 2.24 -2.29 -16.04
C PRO A 95 3.42 -1.58 -16.69
N ASP A 96 4.21 -2.33 -17.45
CA ASP A 96 5.30 -1.76 -18.25
C ASP A 96 4.84 -1.24 -19.61
N LYS A 97 3.54 -1.33 -19.87
CA LYS A 97 2.91 -0.78 -21.07
C LYS A 97 2.65 0.70 -20.94
N THR A 98 2.56 1.39 -22.06
CA THR A 98 2.29 2.83 -22.08
C THR A 98 0.82 3.17 -22.31
N ASP A 99 -0.03 2.18 -22.53
CA ASP A 99 -1.43 2.35 -22.91
C ASP A 99 -2.43 2.13 -21.76
N TYR A 100 -1.94 1.98 -20.53
CA TYR A 100 -2.84 1.90 -19.38
C TYR A 100 -3.28 3.30 -18.94
N ASP A 101 -4.42 3.36 -18.22
CA ASP A 101 -4.98 4.62 -17.74
C ASP A 101 -4.19 5.14 -16.53
N ASP A 102 -3.28 6.10 -16.76
CA ASP A 102 -2.45 6.68 -15.72
C ASP A 102 -3.16 7.70 -14.83
N THR A 103 -4.41 8.06 -15.14
CA THR A 103 -5.22 8.89 -14.24
C THR A 103 -5.50 8.17 -12.93
N ILE A 104 -5.55 6.84 -12.96
CA ILE A 104 -5.69 6.01 -11.75
C ILE A 104 -4.48 6.20 -10.82
N LEU A 105 -3.27 6.29 -11.38
CA LEU A 105 -2.06 6.52 -10.59
C LEU A 105 -2.12 7.84 -9.84
N VAL A 106 -2.54 8.91 -10.51
CA VAL A 106 -2.68 10.22 -9.89
C VAL A 106 -3.69 10.17 -8.76
N THR A 107 -4.83 9.51 -8.99
CA THR A 107 -5.88 9.38 -7.97
C THR A 107 -5.38 8.63 -6.75
N ILE A 108 -4.67 7.52 -6.94
CA ILE A 108 -4.10 6.73 -5.84
C ILE A 108 -3.07 7.57 -5.07
N TYR A 109 -2.18 8.24 -5.78
CA TYR A 109 -1.13 9.05 -5.17
C TYR A 109 -1.73 10.20 -4.34
N ASP A 110 -2.70 10.91 -4.89
CA ASP A 110 -3.38 12.00 -4.17
C ASP A 110 -4.05 11.50 -2.90
N GLU A 111 -4.68 10.33 -2.97
CA GLU A 111 -5.35 9.73 -1.81
C GLU A 111 -4.34 9.34 -0.73
N ILE A 112 -3.20 8.80 -1.12
CA ILE A 112 -2.13 8.44 -0.18
C ILE A 112 -1.56 9.69 0.51
N ILE A 113 -1.33 10.77 -0.26
CA ILE A 113 -0.86 12.03 0.31
C ILE A 113 -1.88 12.59 1.32
N ARG A 114 -3.17 12.49 1.02
CA ARG A 114 -4.21 12.94 1.95
C ARG A 114 -4.18 12.15 3.25
N LEU A 115 -3.91 10.85 3.19
CA LEU A 115 -3.78 10.01 4.38
C LEU A 115 -2.61 10.45 5.25
N THR A 116 -1.49 10.85 4.68
CA THR A 116 -0.34 11.33 5.46
C THR A 116 -0.67 12.58 6.28
N ASN A 117 -1.69 13.32 5.87
CA ASN A 117 -2.14 14.54 6.54
C ASN A 117 -3.35 14.33 7.44
N ASP A 118 -3.75 13.09 7.68
CA ASP A 118 -4.92 12.74 8.50
C ASP A 118 -4.56 11.67 9.54
N PRO A 119 -3.86 12.09 10.63
CA PRO A 119 -3.39 11.12 11.62
C PRO A 119 -4.52 10.34 12.31
N ASP A 120 -5.66 10.94 12.53
CA ASP A 120 -6.79 10.25 13.17
C ASP A 120 -7.31 9.13 12.28
N LEU A 121 -7.46 9.39 10.99
CA LEU A 121 -7.88 8.38 10.03
C LEU A 121 -6.84 7.26 9.94
N LEU A 122 -5.55 7.59 9.87
CA LEU A 122 -4.49 6.60 9.84
C LEU A 122 -4.50 5.69 11.06
N ASN A 123 -4.67 6.27 12.25
CA ASN A 123 -4.72 5.48 13.47
C ASN A 123 -5.92 4.53 13.48
N ARG A 124 -7.07 4.96 12.96
CA ARG A 124 -8.23 4.10 12.81
C ARG A 124 -8.00 2.99 11.79
N LEU A 125 -7.45 3.33 10.63
CA LEU A 125 -7.13 2.35 9.59
C LEU A 125 -6.16 1.29 10.11
N SER A 126 -5.15 1.69 10.88
CA SER A 126 -4.10 0.79 11.34
C SER A 126 -4.60 -0.38 12.16
N THR A 127 -5.76 -0.25 12.79
CA THR A 127 -6.34 -1.28 13.67
C THR A 127 -7.31 -2.21 12.95
N LEU A 128 -7.65 -1.93 11.69
CA LEU A 128 -8.62 -2.73 10.96
C LEU A 128 -7.98 -4.04 10.50
N THR A 129 -8.76 -5.11 10.55
CA THR A 129 -8.28 -6.48 10.31
C THR A 129 -8.87 -7.11 9.06
N ASN A 130 -9.79 -6.42 8.38
CA ASN A 130 -10.38 -6.95 7.15
C ASN A 130 -10.63 -5.83 6.13
N HIS A 131 -10.64 -6.23 4.88
CA HIS A 131 -10.81 -5.35 3.73
C HIS A 131 -12.13 -4.57 3.76
N GLU A 132 -13.20 -5.22 4.19
CA GLU A 132 -14.53 -4.60 4.16
C GLU A 132 -14.60 -3.39 5.09
N ASP A 133 -14.02 -3.50 6.30
CA ASP A 133 -13.98 -2.38 7.24
C ASP A 133 -13.13 -1.23 6.71
N VAL A 134 -12.03 -1.52 6.01
CA VAL A 134 -11.23 -0.49 5.35
C VAL A 134 -12.06 0.24 4.31
N PHE A 135 -12.77 -0.49 3.47
CA PHE A 135 -13.62 0.10 2.44
C PHE A 135 -14.65 1.05 3.06
N TRP A 136 -15.37 0.60 4.10
CA TRP A 136 -16.38 1.42 4.75
C TRP A 136 -15.80 2.65 5.42
N LEU A 137 -14.65 2.54 6.09
CA LEU A 137 -14.00 3.68 6.73
C LEU A 137 -13.59 4.74 5.70
N MET A 138 -12.98 4.32 4.61
CA MET A 138 -12.56 5.24 3.55
C MET A 138 -13.75 5.89 2.84
N ALA A 139 -14.83 5.12 2.61
CA ALA A 139 -16.03 5.62 1.94
C ALA A 139 -16.83 6.60 2.80
N SER A 140 -16.78 6.47 4.14
CA SER A 140 -17.57 7.28 5.06
C SER A 140 -16.91 8.61 5.40
N ARG A 141 -15.64 8.83 5.02
CA ARG A 141 -14.98 10.07 5.37
C ARG A 141 -15.57 11.23 4.58
N PRO A 142 -15.63 12.44 5.17
CA PRO A 142 -16.20 13.60 4.47
C PRO A 142 -15.44 13.93 3.20
N CYS A 143 -16.19 14.30 2.14
CA CYS A 143 -15.58 14.87 0.95
C CYS A 143 -15.00 16.23 1.32
N ASN A 144 -13.75 16.48 0.97
CA ASN A 144 -13.18 17.80 1.10
C ASN A 144 -13.72 18.67 -0.04
N PRO A 145 -14.24 19.87 0.28
CA PRO A 145 -14.67 20.80 -0.77
C PRO A 145 -13.50 21.23 -1.67
#